data_bde34b2a32d00d7696c2720ba9487838
#
_entry.id   bde34b2a32d00d7696c2720ba9487838
#
_cell.length_a   1.000
_cell.length_b   1.000
_cell.length_c   1.000
_cell.angle_alpha   90.00
_cell.angle_beta   90.00
_cell.angle_gamma   90.00
#
_symmetry.space_group_name_H-M   'P 1'
#
loop_
_entity.id
_entity.type
_entity.pdbx_description
1 polymer ?
#
loop_
_entity_poly.entity_id
_entity_poly.type
_entity_poly.pdbx_seq_one_letter_code
_entity_poly.pdbx_strand_id
1 'polypeptide(L)'
;MRNSVPAQSTNPNERLPVTTRVELCKADEVAVGTALKVETGDLIVAVFNIEGTFYVTDDACTHGPGSLSEGYIDGDVIECNFHNGQFDIKTGEVVSPPCMIPVKSYKTAVENGTVVIEVD
;
A
#
# COMPACT_ATOMS: atom_id res chain seq x y z
N MET A 1 -21.53 -13.27 11.60
CA MET A 1 -21.36 -13.76 11.09
C MET A 1 -21.07 -14.04 10.59
N ARG A 2 -20.77 -14.10 10.68
CA ARG A 2 -20.40 -14.63 10.08
C ARG A 2 -20.17 -15.14 9.55
N ASN A 3 -20.01 -15.32 9.70
CA ASN A 3 -19.66 -16.07 9.03
C ASN A 3 -19.44 -16.63 8.41
N SER A 4 -19.70 -15.98 8.61
CA SER A 4 -19.67 -16.90 7.89
C SER A 4 -18.85 -17.26 7.39
N VAL A 5 -18.87 -17.74 7.64
CA VAL A 5 -17.74 -18.37 7.08
C VAL A 5 -17.95 -18.63 5.66
N PRO A 6 -17.15 -18.02 4.85
CA PRO A 6 -17.21 -18.36 3.45
C PRO A 6 -17.07 -19.85 3.32
N ALA A 7 -17.66 -20.36 2.32
CA ALA A 7 -17.53 -21.75 2.06
C ALA A 7 -16.06 -22.06 1.98
N GLN A 8 -15.63 -22.90 2.87
CA GLN A 8 -14.27 -23.34 2.85
C GLN A 8 -14.16 -24.45 1.84
N SER A 9 -13.02 -24.54 1.23
CA SER A 9 -12.75 -25.68 0.40
C SER A 9 -12.73 -26.93 1.26
N THR A 10 -13.41 -27.96 0.80
CA THR A 10 -13.39 -29.24 1.49
C THR A 10 -12.37 -30.19 0.88
N ASN A 11 -11.72 -29.76 -0.19
CA ASN A 11 -10.69 -30.58 -0.83
C ASN A 11 -9.37 -30.37 -0.12
N PRO A 12 -8.82 -31.36 0.55
CA PRO A 12 -7.59 -31.17 1.31
C PRO A 12 -6.39 -30.85 0.43
N ASN A 13 -6.48 -31.10 -0.86
CA ASN A 13 -5.39 -30.80 -1.77
C ASN A 13 -5.52 -29.39 -2.36
N GLU A 14 -6.63 -28.76 -2.13
CA GLU A 14 -6.84 -27.43 -2.66
C GLU A 14 -6.27 -26.41 -1.68
N ARG A 15 -5.44 -25.52 -2.20
CA ARG A 15 -4.83 -24.51 -1.35
C ARG A 15 -5.40 -23.16 -1.72
N LEU A 16 -6.16 -22.60 -0.82
CA LEU A 16 -6.66 -21.25 -0.99
C LEU A 16 -5.56 -20.27 -0.64
N PRO A 17 -5.52 -19.12 -1.32
CA PRO A 17 -4.58 -18.08 -0.93
C PRO A 17 -4.81 -17.70 0.52
N VAL A 18 -3.73 -17.58 1.25
CA VAL A 18 -3.80 -17.12 2.64
C VAL A 18 -3.49 -15.65 2.63
N THR A 19 -4.49 -14.84 2.92
CA THR A 19 -4.28 -13.41 3.04
C THR A 19 -4.65 -13.00 4.44
N THR A 20 -3.93 -12.03 4.96
CA THR A 20 -4.18 -11.46 6.27
C THR A 20 -4.59 -10.02 6.06
N ARG A 21 -5.66 -9.63 6.72
CA ARG A 21 -6.11 -8.25 6.69
C ARG A 21 -5.36 -7.49 7.78
N VAL A 22 -4.81 -6.36 7.41
CA VAL A 22 -4.06 -5.54 8.34
C VAL A 22 -4.67 -4.15 8.35
N GLU A 23 -5.04 -3.68 9.53
CA GLU A 23 -5.54 -2.32 9.69
C GLU A 23 -4.35 -1.41 9.88
N LEU A 24 -4.32 -0.34 9.10
CA LEU A 24 -3.18 0.56 9.09
C LEU A 24 -3.40 1.84 9.88
N CYS A 25 -4.48 2.54 9.57
CA CYS A 25 -4.73 3.85 10.16
C CYS A 25 -6.17 4.25 9.88
N LYS A 26 -6.61 5.34 10.51
CA LYS A 26 -7.89 5.91 10.19
C LYS A 26 -7.79 6.67 8.88
N ALA A 27 -8.84 6.62 8.09
CA ALA A 27 -8.86 7.33 6.82
C ALA A 27 -8.67 8.83 7.01
N ASP A 28 -9.21 9.39 8.08
CA ASP A 28 -9.12 10.83 8.32
C ASP A 28 -7.74 11.26 8.81
N GLU A 29 -6.84 10.32 9.06
CA GLU A 29 -5.47 10.66 9.40
C GLU A 29 -4.61 10.99 8.20
N VAL A 30 -5.13 10.72 6.99
CA VAL A 30 -4.38 10.97 5.76
C VAL A 30 -5.17 11.96 4.92
N ALA A 31 -4.76 13.21 4.96
CA ALA A 31 -5.46 14.25 4.20
C ALA A 31 -5.27 14.03 2.71
N VAL A 32 -6.24 14.55 1.92
CA VAL A 32 -6.16 14.45 0.47
C VAL A 32 -4.84 15.04 -0.02
N GLY A 33 -4.17 14.30 -0.90
CA GLY A 33 -2.92 14.77 -1.48
C GLY A 33 -1.71 14.54 -0.60
N THR A 34 -1.84 13.73 0.45
CA THR A 34 -0.72 13.46 1.35
C THR A 34 -0.47 11.97 1.50
N ALA A 35 0.63 11.65 2.14
CA ALA A 35 0.99 10.28 2.47
C ALA A 35 1.32 10.17 3.95
N LEU A 36 1.05 9.00 4.51
CA LEU A 36 1.37 8.71 5.90
C LEU A 36 2.16 7.41 5.97
N LYS A 37 3.26 7.45 6.70
CA LYS A 37 4.04 6.24 6.94
C LYS A 37 3.41 5.46 8.10
N VAL A 38 3.18 4.18 7.89
CA VAL A 38 2.62 3.31 8.92
C VAL A 38 3.55 2.14 9.13
N GLU A 39 3.89 1.88 10.39
CA GLU A 39 4.71 0.74 10.76
C GLU A 39 3.86 -0.17 11.64
N THR A 40 3.70 -1.40 11.21
CA THR A 40 2.95 -2.37 11.99
C THR A 40 3.53 -3.76 11.73
N GLY A 41 3.92 -4.44 12.81
CA GLY A 41 4.61 -5.71 12.67
C GLY A 41 5.88 -5.52 11.86
N ASP A 42 6.03 -6.33 10.83
CA ASP A 42 7.19 -6.23 9.95
C ASP A 42 6.95 -5.33 8.76
N LEU A 43 5.77 -4.70 8.70
CA LEU A 43 5.40 -3.88 7.56
C LEU A 43 5.75 -2.43 7.81
N ILE A 44 6.34 -1.79 6.81
CA ILE A 44 6.54 -0.35 6.79
C ILE A 44 6.00 0.10 5.46
N VAL A 45 4.86 0.77 5.49
CA VAL A 45 4.13 1.11 4.28
C VAL A 45 3.83 2.60 4.23
N ALA A 46 3.56 3.08 3.02
CA ALA A 46 3.09 4.44 2.79
C ALA A 46 1.63 4.37 2.39
N VAL A 47 0.79 5.12 3.08
CA VAL A 47 -0.63 5.22 2.77
C VAL A 47 -0.86 6.55 2.08
N PHE A 48 -1.38 6.51 0.87
CA PHE A 48 -1.60 7.70 0.06
C PHE A 48 -3.10 7.96 -0.08
N ASN A 49 -3.47 9.22 0.05
CA ASN A 49 -4.85 9.64 -0.21
C ASN A 49 -4.83 10.50 -1.47
N ILE A 50 -5.26 9.93 -2.59
CA ILE A 50 -5.28 10.61 -3.88
C ILE A 50 -6.74 10.87 -4.23
N GLU A 51 -7.14 12.12 -4.05
CA GLU A 51 -8.51 12.56 -4.37
C GLU A 51 -9.59 11.72 -3.66
N GLY A 52 -9.29 11.28 -2.45
CA GLY A 52 -10.25 10.53 -1.65
C GLY A 52 -10.14 9.01 -1.80
N THR A 53 -9.30 8.54 -2.70
CA THR A 53 -9.05 7.10 -2.85
C THR A 53 -7.72 6.76 -2.21
N PHE A 54 -7.70 5.68 -1.46
CA PHE A 54 -6.51 5.29 -0.71
C PHE A 54 -5.73 4.21 -1.43
N TYR A 55 -4.43 4.39 -1.47
CA TYR A 55 -3.49 3.42 -2.06
C TYR A 55 -2.37 3.19 -1.07
N VAL A 56 -1.84 1.98 -1.06
CA VAL A 56 -0.78 1.62 -0.12
C VAL A 56 0.33 0.92 -0.87
N THR A 57 1.56 1.38 -0.65
CA THR A 57 2.75 0.70 -1.17
C THR A 57 3.73 0.49 -0.02
N ASP A 58 4.74 -0.32 -0.26
CA ASP A 58 5.86 -0.31 0.67
C ASP A 58 6.42 1.10 0.74
N ASP A 59 6.91 1.48 1.91
CA ASP A 59 7.47 2.82 2.07
C ASP A 59 8.90 2.91 1.56
N ALA A 60 9.64 1.83 1.63
CA ALA A 60 11.05 1.85 1.21
C ALA A 60 11.14 1.96 -0.31
N CYS A 61 11.94 2.91 -0.76
CA CYS A 61 12.21 3.05 -2.19
C CYS A 61 13.09 1.89 -2.64
N THR A 62 12.75 1.31 -3.79
CA THR A 62 13.42 0.10 -4.23
C THR A 62 14.85 0.33 -4.73
N HIS A 63 15.20 1.57 -5.04
CA HIS A 63 16.54 1.85 -5.58
C HIS A 63 17.54 2.33 -4.53
N GLY A 64 17.11 2.48 -3.29
CA GLY A 64 18.04 2.94 -2.27
C GLY A 64 17.32 3.41 -1.02
N PRO A 65 18.03 4.13 -0.17
CA PRO A 65 17.49 4.52 1.14
C PRO A 65 16.58 5.72 0.99
N GLY A 66 15.38 5.51 0.55
CA GLY A 66 14.39 6.57 0.46
C GLY A 66 13.11 6.13 1.12
N SER A 67 12.28 7.08 1.50
CA SER A 67 10.98 6.84 2.09
C SER A 67 9.94 7.48 1.21
N LEU A 68 9.07 6.68 0.62
CA LEU A 68 8.07 7.21 -0.30
C LEU A 68 7.07 8.11 0.40
N SER A 69 6.77 7.84 1.67
CA SER A 69 5.84 8.70 2.41
C SER A 69 6.40 10.10 2.61
N GLU A 70 7.73 10.27 2.49
CA GLU A 70 8.37 11.57 2.61
C GLU A 70 8.66 12.20 1.25
N GLY A 71 8.21 11.57 0.19
CA GLY A 71 8.46 12.04 -1.14
C GLY A 71 7.46 13.09 -1.59
N TYR A 72 7.50 13.38 -2.87
CA TYR A 72 6.66 14.41 -3.47
C TYR A 72 5.60 13.75 -4.35
N ILE A 73 4.34 14.07 -4.08
CA ILE A 73 3.22 13.54 -4.84
C ILE A 73 2.88 14.50 -5.96
N ASP A 74 2.83 13.97 -7.18
CA ASP A 74 2.44 14.74 -8.36
C ASP A 74 1.38 13.91 -9.08
N GLY A 75 0.10 14.26 -8.85
CA GLY A 75 -1.00 13.49 -9.40
C GLY A 75 -1.00 12.07 -8.86
N ASP A 76 -0.80 11.11 -9.72
CA ASP A 76 -0.77 9.69 -9.36
C ASP A 76 0.65 9.16 -9.19
N VAL A 77 1.63 10.05 -9.16
CA VAL A 77 3.05 9.66 -9.14
C VAL A 77 3.66 10.10 -7.83
N ILE A 78 4.46 9.23 -7.23
CA ILE A 78 5.25 9.58 -6.05
C ILE A 78 6.71 9.65 -6.46
N GLU A 79 7.33 10.79 -6.17
CA GLU A 79 8.75 10.97 -6.40
C GLU A 79 9.48 10.71 -5.11
N CYS A 80 10.43 9.77 -5.14
CA CYS A 80 11.21 9.40 -3.97
C CYS A 80 11.99 10.62 -3.45
N ASN A 81 12.03 10.76 -2.13
CA ASN A 81 12.77 11.85 -1.52
C ASN A 81 14.28 11.70 -1.64
N PHE A 82 14.74 10.60 -2.24
CA PHE A 82 16.15 10.29 -2.42
C PHE A 82 16.37 9.90 -3.87
N HIS A 83 17.12 10.69 -4.62
CA HIS A 83 17.45 10.47 -6.03
C HIS A 83 16.33 10.73 -7.03
N ASN A 84 15.16 11.16 -6.55
CA ASN A 84 14.07 11.62 -7.43
C ASN A 84 13.52 10.58 -8.41
N GLY A 85 13.65 9.29 -8.08
CA GLY A 85 12.99 8.27 -8.88
C GLY A 85 11.48 8.32 -8.65
N GLN A 86 10.72 7.84 -9.63
CA GLN A 86 9.27 7.96 -9.58
C GLN A 86 8.57 6.63 -9.76
N PHE A 87 7.48 6.46 -9.03
CA PHE A 87 6.62 5.28 -9.12
C PHE A 87 5.17 5.71 -9.29
N ASP A 88 4.40 4.86 -9.95
CA ASP A 88 2.96 5.04 -10.01
C ASP A 88 2.37 4.63 -8.66
N ILE A 89 1.62 5.52 -8.03
CA ILE A 89 1.07 5.26 -6.70
C ILE A 89 0.05 4.13 -6.73
N LYS A 90 -0.70 4.01 -7.83
CA LYS A 90 -1.79 3.04 -7.90
C LYS A 90 -1.29 1.62 -8.13
N THR A 91 -0.19 1.47 -8.85
CA THR A 91 0.28 0.15 -9.25
C THR A 91 1.65 -0.22 -8.70
N GLY A 92 2.43 0.79 -8.29
CA GLY A 92 3.80 0.56 -7.85
C GLY A 92 4.79 0.48 -9.00
N GLU A 93 4.33 0.64 -10.23
CA GLU A 93 5.22 0.51 -11.37
C GLU A 93 6.18 1.68 -11.48
N VAL A 94 7.33 1.41 -12.05
CA VAL A 94 8.36 2.43 -12.23
C VAL A 94 7.89 3.43 -13.29
N VAL A 95 7.98 4.71 -12.98
CA VAL A 95 7.68 5.78 -13.92
C VAL A 95 8.96 6.41 -14.45
N SER A 96 9.97 6.55 -13.60
CA SER A 96 11.16 7.29 -13.98
C SER A 96 12.39 6.77 -13.24
N PRO A 97 13.56 6.72 -13.92
CA PRO A 97 14.78 6.33 -13.24
C PRO A 97 15.17 7.33 -12.15
N PRO A 98 16.01 6.96 -11.20
CA PRO A 98 16.79 5.73 -11.19
C PRO A 98 16.04 4.49 -10.67
N CYS A 99 14.73 4.59 -10.42
CA CYS A 99 13.96 3.43 -10.04
C CYS A 99 13.92 2.44 -11.20
N MET A 100 14.23 1.19 -10.94
CA MET A 100 14.24 0.16 -11.96
C MET A 100 13.39 -1.03 -11.57
N ILE A 101 13.04 -1.14 -10.29
CA ILE A 101 12.27 -2.24 -9.74
C ILE A 101 10.98 -1.67 -9.19
N PRO A 102 9.82 -2.21 -9.57
CA PRO A 102 8.55 -1.71 -9.03
C PRO A 102 8.51 -1.81 -7.52
N VAL A 103 7.81 -0.90 -6.88
CA VAL A 103 7.56 -0.98 -5.45
C VAL A 103 6.29 -1.82 -5.26
N LYS A 104 6.25 -2.59 -4.17
CA LYS A 104 5.10 -3.43 -3.92
C LYS A 104 3.90 -2.58 -3.57
N SER A 105 2.77 -2.84 -4.21
CA SER A 105 1.50 -2.21 -3.87
C SER A 105 0.60 -3.24 -3.23
N TYR A 106 -0.35 -2.78 -2.43
CA TYR A 106 -1.21 -3.66 -1.66
C TYR A 106 -2.67 -3.41 -2.02
N LYS A 107 -3.44 -4.49 -2.04
CA LYS A 107 -4.88 -4.36 -2.20
C LYS A 107 -5.42 -3.63 -0.98
N THR A 108 -6.11 -2.54 -1.21
CA THR A 108 -6.48 -1.59 -0.16
C THR A 108 -7.97 -1.35 -0.16
N ALA A 109 -8.54 -1.20 1.02
CA ALA A 109 -9.94 -0.84 1.18
C ALA A 109 -10.08 0.06 2.41
N VAL A 110 -11.20 0.77 2.47
CA VAL A 110 -11.55 1.53 3.67
C VAL A 110 -12.79 0.89 4.24
N GLU A 111 -12.71 0.45 5.47
CA GLU A 111 -13.81 -0.21 6.15
C GLU A 111 -14.05 0.47 7.47
N ASN A 112 -15.27 0.98 7.65
CA ASN A 112 -15.64 1.69 8.87
C ASN A 112 -14.66 2.81 9.22
N GLY A 113 -14.20 3.51 8.19
CA GLY A 113 -13.27 4.63 8.38
C GLY A 113 -11.83 4.23 8.62
N THR A 114 -11.50 2.95 8.49
CA THR A 114 -10.14 2.46 8.69
C THR A 114 -9.56 1.96 7.38
N VAL A 115 -8.34 2.36 7.09
CA VAL A 115 -7.63 1.89 5.90
C VAL A 115 -7.05 0.52 6.21
N VAL A 116 -7.43 -0.47 5.40
CA VAL A 116 -6.97 -1.85 5.59
C VAL A 116 -6.34 -2.36 4.30
N ILE A 117 -5.40 -3.26 4.45
CA ILE A 117 -4.77 -3.92 3.30
C ILE A 117 -4.82 -5.43 3.48
N GLU A 118 -4.59 -6.13 2.38
CA GLU A 118 -4.42 -7.58 2.40
C GLU A 118 -2.96 -7.91 2.16
N VAL A 119 -2.44 -8.80 2.98
CA VAL A 119 -1.04 -9.24 2.88
C VAL A 119 -1.04 -10.73 2.75
N ASP A 120 -0.21 -11.25 1.88
CA ASP A 120 -0.06 -12.70 1.69
C ASP A 120 0.68 -13.34 2.84
#